data_464a2c23c4d9a24825a0a7562ae5c70c
#
_entry.id   464a2c23c4d9a24825a0a7562ae5c70c
#
_cell.length_a   1.000
_cell.length_b   1.000
_cell.length_c   1.000
_cell.angle_alpha   90.00
_cell.angle_beta   90.00
_cell.angle_gamma   90.00
#
_symmetry.space_group_name_H-M   'P 1'
#
loop_
_entity.id
_entity.type
_entity.pdbx_description
1 polymer ?
#
loop_
_entity_poly.entity_id
_entity_poly.type
_entity_poly.pdbx_seq_one_letter_code
_entity_poly.pdbx_strand_id
1 'polypeptide(L)'
;MAALAGMSKAAVSMILNDRPGSRLSAAAAEKVRAAAEELGYRPNPAAQSLRLGTTRSIGFISDQVTVTRFASAMVRGTLRAAKERDHTVLIAELGDDTSALAEAFEEMMHRRVDGVIVGLMAARLVDMPAAPGDLPVVVVNGRTPGGVPSVLPDEYTAGHAVASVLLDAGHTRIGFIGEIPHVAGDPYRSVTIARRIAGIRDAFAQRDARLVAAEVEDWQTAVGFAETHRMLDADDDLTAFIAATDGVAFGIYQALGERGLRVPDDVSVVSFDDEELASLVRPGLTTARLPYEQMARLGVEILLGARERADVLVPMPLVTRDSVRALR
;
A
#
# COMPACT_ATOMS: atom_id res chain seq x y z
N MET A 1 7.44 19.17 -41.94
CA MET A 1 8.24 19.71 -40.83
C MET A 1 9.65 20.16 -41.25
N ALA A 2 10.54 19.29 -41.73
CA ALA A 2 11.90 19.70 -42.15
C ALA A 2 11.88 20.81 -43.19
N ALA A 3 11.03 20.68 -44.20
CA ALA A 3 10.85 21.74 -45.24
C ALA A 3 10.24 23.03 -44.66
N LEU A 4 9.25 22.92 -43.77
CA LEU A 4 8.58 24.06 -43.12
C LEU A 4 9.54 24.84 -42.19
N ALA A 5 10.39 24.12 -41.44
CA ALA A 5 11.38 24.72 -40.55
C ALA A 5 12.67 25.18 -41.31
N GLY A 6 12.80 24.88 -42.63
CA GLY A 6 13.98 25.17 -43.40
C GLY A 6 15.25 24.46 -42.95
N MET A 7 15.12 23.23 -42.39
CA MET A 7 16.18 22.49 -41.75
C MET A 7 16.28 21.04 -42.25
N SER A 8 17.42 20.40 -42.05
CA SER A 8 17.59 18.98 -42.37
C SER A 8 16.75 18.08 -41.44
N LYS A 9 16.35 16.90 -41.95
CA LYS A 9 15.64 15.88 -41.13
C LYS A 9 16.42 15.52 -39.86
N ALA A 10 17.75 15.48 -39.96
CA ALA A 10 18.62 15.19 -38.81
C ALA A 10 18.56 16.29 -37.73
N ALA A 11 18.64 17.59 -38.17
CA ALA A 11 18.55 18.72 -37.26
C ALA A 11 17.17 18.79 -36.55
N VAL A 12 16.08 18.58 -37.31
CA VAL A 12 14.73 18.50 -36.77
C VAL A 12 14.63 17.37 -35.73
N SER A 13 15.17 16.19 -36.05
CA SER A 13 15.18 15.05 -35.12
C SER A 13 16.01 15.34 -33.86
N MET A 14 17.12 16.03 -33.96
CA MET A 14 17.94 16.41 -32.79
C MET A 14 17.20 17.39 -31.87
N ILE A 15 16.49 18.36 -32.42
CA ILE A 15 15.71 19.34 -31.65
C ILE A 15 14.50 18.69 -30.97
N LEU A 16 13.71 17.92 -31.73
CA LEU A 16 12.48 17.29 -31.18
C LEU A 16 12.77 16.24 -30.11
N ASN A 17 14.01 15.79 -30.02
CA ASN A 17 14.42 14.78 -29.04
C ASN A 17 15.39 15.33 -27.98
N ASP A 18 15.52 16.66 -27.86
CA ASP A 18 16.36 17.38 -26.87
C ASP A 18 17.75 16.74 -26.71
N ARG A 19 18.44 16.46 -27.84
CA ARG A 19 19.70 15.72 -27.82
C ARG A 19 20.81 16.58 -27.17
N PRO A 20 21.42 16.13 -26.05
CA PRO A 20 22.51 16.88 -25.41
C PRO A 20 23.66 17.11 -26.38
N GLY A 21 24.24 18.31 -26.35
CA GLY A 21 25.39 18.64 -27.19
C GLY A 21 25.06 19.01 -28.64
N SER A 22 23.78 19.18 -29.01
CA SER A 22 23.44 19.77 -30.31
C SER A 22 23.91 21.22 -30.33
N ARG A 23 24.77 21.58 -31.31
CA ARG A 23 25.21 22.96 -31.52
C ARG A 23 24.13 23.81 -32.23
N LEU A 24 22.86 23.44 -32.13
CA LEU A 24 21.75 24.13 -32.77
C LEU A 24 21.31 25.30 -31.91
N SER A 25 21.05 26.46 -32.55
CA SER A 25 20.65 27.67 -31.83
C SER A 25 19.23 27.56 -31.25
N ALA A 26 18.94 28.33 -30.20
CA ALA A 26 17.61 28.44 -29.62
C ALA A 26 16.55 28.85 -30.66
N ALA A 27 16.91 29.75 -31.58
CA ALA A 27 16.03 30.19 -32.66
C ALA A 27 15.72 29.05 -33.66
N ALA A 28 16.66 28.12 -33.89
CA ALA A 28 16.43 26.94 -34.71
C ALA A 28 15.47 25.96 -33.99
N ALA A 29 15.62 25.78 -32.68
CA ALA A 29 14.75 24.97 -31.88
C ALA A 29 13.31 25.50 -31.89
N GLU A 30 13.14 26.81 -31.81
CA GLU A 30 11.80 27.45 -31.82
C GLU A 30 11.10 27.28 -33.17
N LYS A 31 11.81 27.45 -34.30
CA LYS A 31 11.26 27.19 -35.65
C LYS A 31 10.80 25.76 -35.83
N VAL A 32 11.53 24.79 -35.31
CA VAL A 32 11.14 23.37 -35.38
C VAL A 32 9.91 23.07 -34.50
N ARG A 33 9.85 23.63 -33.30
CA ARG A 33 8.69 23.46 -32.40
C ARG A 33 7.45 24.11 -32.99
N ALA A 34 7.51 25.31 -33.54
CA ALA A 34 6.43 25.97 -34.23
C ALA A 34 5.93 25.15 -35.44
N ALA A 35 6.85 24.64 -36.28
CA ALA A 35 6.50 23.77 -37.38
C ALA A 35 5.89 22.43 -36.96
N ALA A 36 6.30 21.91 -35.81
CA ALA A 36 5.70 20.70 -35.22
C ALA A 36 4.27 20.96 -34.75
N GLU A 37 4.03 22.08 -34.09
CA GLU A 37 2.71 22.51 -33.62
C GLU A 37 1.75 22.77 -34.78
N GLU A 38 2.20 23.51 -35.83
CA GLU A 38 1.40 23.77 -37.03
C GLU A 38 0.99 22.51 -37.76
N LEU A 39 1.84 21.48 -37.77
CA LEU A 39 1.56 20.19 -38.41
C LEU A 39 0.84 19.18 -37.48
N GLY A 40 0.53 19.56 -36.24
CA GLY A 40 -0.03 18.65 -35.24
C GLY A 40 0.87 17.44 -34.96
N TYR A 41 2.18 17.57 -35.19
CA TYR A 41 3.11 16.47 -35.01
C TYR A 41 3.28 16.11 -33.55
N ARG A 42 3.03 14.86 -33.22
CA ARG A 42 3.40 14.28 -31.93
C ARG A 42 4.51 13.25 -32.13
N PRO A 43 5.59 13.32 -31.35
CA PRO A 43 6.61 12.28 -31.38
C PRO A 43 5.97 10.90 -31.21
N ASN A 44 6.39 9.94 -32.05
CA ASN A 44 5.89 8.56 -31.92
C ASN A 44 6.63 7.86 -30.76
N PRO A 45 5.94 7.48 -29.67
CA PRO A 45 6.56 6.83 -28.52
C PRO A 45 7.29 5.53 -28.91
N ALA A 46 6.74 4.74 -29.85
CA ALA A 46 7.37 3.52 -30.30
C ALA A 46 8.72 3.77 -31.03
N ALA A 47 8.80 4.85 -31.83
CA ALA A 47 10.05 5.23 -32.47
C ALA A 47 11.08 5.80 -31.47
N GLN A 48 10.61 6.44 -30.40
CA GLN A 48 11.48 6.91 -29.32
C GLN A 48 12.00 5.73 -28.49
N SER A 49 11.15 4.76 -28.13
CA SER A 49 11.54 3.60 -27.34
C SER A 49 12.59 2.73 -28.04
N LEU A 50 12.43 2.50 -29.35
CA LEU A 50 13.43 1.80 -30.17
C LEU A 50 14.80 2.45 -30.12
N ARG A 51 14.84 3.77 -30.02
CA ARG A 51 16.09 4.53 -30.00
C ARG A 51 16.71 4.66 -28.62
N LEU A 52 15.87 4.81 -27.59
CA LEU A 52 16.31 5.02 -26.20
C LEU A 52 16.54 3.70 -25.46
N GLY A 53 16.00 2.58 -25.98
CA GLY A 53 16.03 1.28 -25.30
C GLY A 53 15.07 1.20 -24.11
N THR A 54 14.23 2.23 -23.87
CA THR A 54 13.25 2.27 -22.81
C THR A 54 11.89 2.74 -23.36
N THR A 55 10.81 2.21 -22.82
CA THR A 55 9.44 2.58 -23.21
C THR A 55 8.86 3.70 -22.36
N ARG A 56 9.51 4.04 -21.26
CA ARG A 56 8.99 4.93 -20.22
C ARG A 56 7.62 4.47 -19.73
N SER A 57 7.47 3.16 -19.61
CA SER A 57 6.27 2.54 -19.04
C SER A 57 6.66 1.49 -18.00
N ILE A 58 5.90 1.42 -16.91
CA ILE A 58 6.02 0.37 -15.91
C ILE A 58 4.71 -0.40 -15.81
N GLY A 59 4.79 -1.70 -15.53
CA GLY A 59 3.64 -2.53 -15.22
C GLY A 59 3.29 -2.42 -13.73
N PHE A 60 2.00 -2.39 -13.41
CA PHE A 60 1.47 -2.57 -12.07
C PHE A 60 0.45 -3.71 -12.13
N ILE A 61 0.79 -4.84 -11.51
CA ILE A 61 -0.06 -6.02 -11.44
C ILE A 61 -0.58 -6.14 -10.02
N SER A 62 -1.88 -6.30 -9.84
CA SER A 62 -2.49 -6.40 -8.51
C SER A 62 -3.67 -7.37 -8.50
N ASP A 63 -3.96 -7.91 -7.32
CA ASP A 63 -5.02 -8.90 -7.13
C ASP A 63 -6.43 -8.31 -6.98
N GLN A 64 -6.61 -7.18 -6.33
CA GLN A 64 -7.94 -6.66 -5.99
C GLN A 64 -8.03 -5.13 -6.08
N VAL A 65 -7.45 -4.55 -7.14
CA VAL A 65 -7.40 -3.09 -7.33
C VAL A 65 -8.79 -2.45 -7.44
N THR A 66 -9.72 -3.15 -8.09
CA THR A 66 -11.06 -2.61 -8.35
C THR A 66 -12.05 -2.87 -7.21
N VAL A 67 -11.71 -3.78 -6.28
CA VAL A 67 -12.64 -4.27 -5.26
C VAL A 67 -12.41 -3.62 -3.89
N THR A 68 -11.17 -3.25 -3.57
CA THR A 68 -10.83 -2.73 -2.25
C THR A 68 -10.56 -1.21 -2.26
N ARG A 69 -11.02 -0.53 -1.22
CA ARG A 69 -10.76 0.91 -1.00
C ARG A 69 -9.27 1.22 -0.82
N PHE A 70 -8.50 0.28 -0.29
CA PHE A 70 -7.06 0.39 -0.06
C PHE A 70 -6.26 0.45 -1.36
N ALA A 71 -6.69 -0.25 -2.40
CA ALA A 71 -6.04 -0.30 -3.70
C ALA A 71 -5.86 1.09 -4.30
N SER A 72 -6.83 1.99 -4.12
CA SER A 72 -6.77 3.36 -4.65
C SER A 72 -5.55 4.15 -4.12
N ALA A 73 -5.13 3.92 -2.88
CA ALA A 73 -3.95 4.57 -2.30
C ALA A 73 -2.65 4.04 -2.93
N MET A 74 -2.56 2.72 -3.13
CA MET A 74 -1.40 2.09 -3.77
C MET A 74 -1.28 2.51 -5.24
N VAL A 75 -2.37 2.49 -6.00
CA VAL A 75 -2.42 2.98 -7.39
C VAL A 75 -2.01 4.45 -7.45
N ARG A 76 -2.55 5.29 -6.57
CA ARG A 76 -2.21 6.73 -6.51
C ARG A 76 -0.71 6.96 -6.27
N GLY A 77 -0.12 6.22 -5.33
CA GLY A 77 1.33 6.27 -5.05
C GLY A 77 2.15 5.88 -6.26
N THR A 78 1.79 4.77 -6.93
CA THR A 78 2.44 4.31 -8.15
C THR A 78 2.37 5.35 -9.27
N LEU A 79 1.16 5.86 -9.57
CA LEU A 79 0.93 6.83 -10.64
C LEU A 79 1.70 8.14 -10.42
N ARG A 80 1.72 8.66 -9.18
CA ARG A 80 2.44 9.89 -8.84
C ARG A 80 3.95 9.70 -8.99
N ALA A 81 4.50 8.63 -8.40
CA ALA A 81 5.92 8.36 -8.44
C ALA A 81 6.44 8.06 -9.85
N ALA A 82 5.65 7.36 -10.67
CA ALA A 82 5.95 7.10 -12.08
C ALA A 82 5.93 8.41 -12.89
N LYS A 83 4.91 9.26 -12.71
CA LYS A 83 4.79 10.55 -13.38
C LYS A 83 5.96 11.49 -13.07
N GLU A 84 6.41 11.54 -11.82
CA GLU A 84 7.58 12.33 -11.40
C GLU A 84 8.88 11.90 -12.11
N ARG A 85 8.89 10.70 -12.70
CA ARG A 85 10.01 10.10 -13.43
C ARG A 85 9.73 9.90 -14.91
N ASP A 86 8.74 10.63 -15.44
CA ASP A 86 8.31 10.59 -16.84
C ASP A 86 7.91 9.19 -17.34
N HIS A 87 7.32 8.37 -16.45
CA HIS A 87 6.81 7.05 -16.79
C HIS A 87 5.28 6.99 -16.77
N THR A 88 4.73 6.19 -17.69
CA THR A 88 3.32 5.78 -17.71
C THR A 88 3.16 4.45 -16.97
N VAL A 89 2.00 4.22 -16.35
CA VAL A 89 1.70 2.97 -15.66
C VAL A 89 0.66 2.19 -16.45
N LEU A 90 0.94 0.93 -16.75
CA LEU A 90 -0.01 -0.05 -17.27
C LEU A 90 -0.49 -0.89 -16.09
N ILE A 91 -1.79 -0.98 -15.90
CA ILE A 91 -2.39 -1.70 -14.77
C ILE A 91 -3.03 -2.97 -15.29
N ALA A 92 -2.71 -4.10 -14.67
CA ALA A 92 -3.41 -5.38 -14.83
C ALA A 92 -3.95 -5.83 -13.48
N GLU A 93 -5.18 -6.30 -13.48
CA GLU A 93 -5.84 -6.86 -12.31
C GLU A 93 -6.07 -8.36 -12.49
N LEU A 94 -5.73 -9.13 -11.44
CA LEU A 94 -5.83 -10.59 -11.43
C LEU A 94 -7.19 -11.06 -10.88
N GLY A 95 -7.91 -10.21 -10.14
CA GLY A 95 -9.05 -10.63 -9.34
C GLY A 95 -8.63 -11.65 -8.27
N ASP A 96 -9.47 -12.65 -8.05
CA ASP A 96 -9.20 -13.72 -7.07
C ASP A 96 -8.32 -14.85 -7.66
N ASP A 97 -8.03 -14.80 -8.97
CA ASP A 97 -7.25 -15.83 -9.66
C ASP A 97 -5.75 -15.49 -9.69
N THR A 98 -5.03 -15.96 -8.69
CA THR A 98 -3.58 -15.79 -8.64
C THR A 98 -2.84 -16.56 -9.75
N SER A 99 -3.47 -17.53 -10.43
CA SER A 99 -2.88 -18.24 -11.56
C SER A 99 -2.71 -17.33 -12.79
N ALA A 100 -3.51 -16.26 -12.88
CA ALA A 100 -3.41 -15.25 -13.93
C ALA A 100 -2.16 -14.35 -13.81
N LEU A 101 -1.38 -14.46 -12.72
CA LEU A 101 -0.16 -13.66 -12.55
C LEU A 101 0.86 -13.88 -13.68
N ALA A 102 1.03 -15.14 -14.11
CA ALA A 102 1.96 -15.46 -15.20
C ALA A 102 1.53 -14.82 -16.52
N GLU A 103 0.24 -14.89 -16.87
CA GLU A 103 -0.32 -14.27 -18.07
C GLU A 103 -0.20 -12.74 -18.03
N ALA A 104 -0.53 -12.12 -16.90
CA ALA A 104 -0.39 -10.68 -16.73
C ALA A 104 1.09 -10.24 -16.85
N PHE A 105 2.01 -11.06 -16.36
CA PHE A 105 3.43 -10.81 -16.48
C PHE A 105 3.90 -10.89 -17.93
N GLU A 106 3.47 -11.91 -18.68
CA GLU A 106 3.75 -12.04 -20.12
C GLU A 106 3.20 -10.86 -20.92
N GLU A 107 1.99 -10.40 -20.62
CA GLU A 107 1.42 -9.22 -21.28
C GLU A 107 2.25 -7.96 -21.02
N MET A 108 2.74 -7.74 -19.79
CA MET A 108 3.64 -6.62 -19.48
C MET A 108 4.94 -6.71 -20.28
N MET A 109 5.47 -7.91 -20.46
CA MET A 109 6.67 -8.13 -21.29
C MET A 109 6.41 -7.88 -22.77
N HIS A 110 5.28 -8.32 -23.31
CA HIS A 110 4.89 -8.02 -24.69
C HIS A 110 4.78 -6.51 -24.92
N ARG A 111 4.34 -5.75 -23.91
CA ARG A 111 4.30 -4.28 -23.90
C ARG A 111 5.68 -3.65 -23.70
N ARG A 112 6.72 -4.45 -23.40
CA ARG A 112 8.09 -3.99 -23.18
C ARG A 112 8.18 -2.94 -22.09
N VAL A 113 7.47 -3.15 -20.96
CA VAL A 113 7.60 -2.24 -19.80
C VAL A 113 9.04 -2.24 -19.28
N ASP A 114 9.47 -1.13 -18.69
CA ASP A 114 10.82 -0.97 -18.14
C ASP A 114 11.00 -1.65 -16.78
N GLY A 115 9.90 -2.14 -16.20
CA GLY A 115 9.87 -2.93 -14.97
C GLY A 115 8.43 -3.19 -14.50
N VAL A 116 8.27 -4.08 -13.52
CA VAL A 116 6.95 -4.50 -12.99
C VAL A 116 6.90 -4.34 -11.49
N ILE A 117 5.83 -3.74 -11.00
CA ILE A 117 5.43 -3.78 -9.59
C ILE A 117 4.29 -4.78 -9.45
N VAL A 118 4.45 -5.71 -8.51
CA VAL A 118 3.35 -6.58 -8.06
C VAL A 118 2.86 -6.04 -6.73
N GLY A 119 1.66 -5.46 -6.72
CA GLY A 119 1.06 -4.84 -5.54
C GLY A 119 -0.08 -5.71 -5.01
N LEU A 120 0.07 -6.24 -3.79
CA LEU A 120 -0.91 -7.15 -3.19
C LEU A 120 -1.76 -6.42 -2.14
N MET A 121 -3.06 -6.76 -2.07
CA MET A 121 -3.94 -6.19 -1.06
C MET A 121 -3.77 -6.89 0.30
N ALA A 122 -3.47 -8.18 0.31
CA ALA A 122 -3.05 -8.91 1.50
C ALA A 122 -1.53 -9.14 1.46
N ALA A 123 -0.84 -8.79 2.54
CA ALA A 123 0.61 -8.96 2.66
C ALA A 123 0.99 -10.44 2.76
N ARG A 124 1.17 -11.12 1.63
CA ARG A 124 1.42 -12.57 1.57
C ARG A 124 2.65 -12.94 0.75
N LEU A 125 3.08 -14.18 0.92
CA LEU A 125 4.05 -14.81 0.02
C LEU A 125 3.36 -15.11 -1.32
N VAL A 126 4.03 -14.83 -2.42
CA VAL A 126 3.55 -15.10 -3.77
C VAL A 126 4.65 -15.75 -4.61
N ASP A 127 4.30 -16.82 -5.31
CA ASP A 127 5.20 -17.47 -6.26
C ASP A 127 5.20 -16.66 -7.55
N MET A 128 6.37 -16.08 -7.87
CA MET A 128 6.54 -15.29 -9.06
C MET A 128 6.91 -16.16 -10.24
N PRO A 129 6.33 -15.93 -11.44
CA PRO A 129 6.83 -16.54 -12.65
C PRO A 129 8.28 -16.10 -12.88
N ALA A 130 9.06 -16.94 -13.52
CA ALA A 130 10.43 -16.59 -13.91
C ALA A 130 10.38 -15.34 -14.81
N ALA A 131 10.92 -14.23 -14.32
CA ALA A 131 11.07 -13.05 -15.14
C ALA A 131 12.11 -13.32 -16.23
N PRO A 132 11.77 -13.22 -17.53
CA PRO A 132 12.75 -13.40 -18.57
C PRO A 132 13.76 -12.24 -18.57
N GLY A 133 15.04 -12.57 -18.59
CA GLY A 133 16.11 -11.58 -18.66
C GLY A 133 16.23 -10.72 -17.39
N ASP A 134 16.70 -9.49 -17.58
CA ASP A 134 16.99 -8.55 -16.50
C ASP A 134 15.81 -7.61 -16.18
N LEU A 135 14.55 -8.00 -16.45
CA LEU A 135 13.39 -7.14 -16.17
C LEU A 135 13.30 -6.87 -14.66
N PRO A 136 13.42 -5.62 -14.22
CA PRO A 136 13.28 -5.27 -12.81
C PRO A 136 11.89 -5.58 -12.28
N VAL A 137 11.82 -6.22 -11.11
CA VAL A 137 10.56 -6.50 -10.40
C VAL A 137 10.69 -6.05 -8.96
N VAL A 138 9.60 -5.53 -8.40
CA VAL A 138 9.44 -5.18 -6.99
C VAL A 138 8.07 -5.66 -6.52
N VAL A 139 8.00 -6.24 -5.33
CA VAL A 139 6.73 -6.60 -4.70
C VAL A 139 6.38 -5.57 -3.63
N VAL A 140 5.17 -5.04 -3.70
CA VAL A 140 4.62 -4.11 -2.70
C VAL A 140 3.51 -4.82 -1.94
N ASN A 141 3.59 -4.79 -0.62
CA ASN A 141 2.71 -5.50 0.30
C ASN A 141 2.72 -7.02 0.09
N GLY A 142 3.91 -7.59 -0.09
CA GLY A 142 4.09 -9.03 -0.20
C GLY A 142 5.56 -9.43 -0.28
N ARG A 143 5.81 -10.72 -0.36
CA ARG A 143 7.15 -11.30 -0.51
C ARG A 143 7.16 -12.41 -1.55
N THR A 144 8.37 -12.76 -2.01
CA THR A 144 8.59 -13.93 -2.85
C THR A 144 9.65 -14.84 -2.23
N PRO A 145 9.62 -16.15 -2.50
CA PRO A 145 10.70 -17.06 -2.10
C PRO A 145 12.04 -16.71 -2.77
N GLY A 146 12.01 -16.12 -3.96
CA GLY A 146 13.17 -15.85 -4.80
C GLY A 146 13.95 -14.58 -4.49
N GLY A 147 13.64 -13.85 -3.38
CA GLY A 147 14.42 -12.67 -2.99
C GLY A 147 14.24 -11.45 -3.88
N VAL A 148 13.10 -11.32 -4.57
CA VAL A 148 12.70 -10.08 -5.24
C VAL A 148 12.52 -9.00 -4.17
N PRO A 149 13.04 -7.76 -4.36
CA PRO A 149 12.87 -6.69 -3.39
C PRO A 149 11.41 -6.48 -3.01
N SER A 150 11.15 -6.36 -1.71
CA SER A 150 9.82 -6.19 -1.18
C SER A 150 9.67 -4.93 -0.33
N VAL A 151 8.48 -4.31 -0.39
CA VAL A 151 8.11 -3.16 0.44
C VAL A 151 6.91 -3.57 1.28
N LEU A 152 7.10 -3.65 2.59
CA LEU A 152 6.10 -4.11 3.55
C LEU A 152 5.82 -3.06 4.62
N PRO A 153 4.62 -3.05 5.24
CA PRO A 153 4.37 -2.24 6.43
C PRO A 153 5.13 -2.81 7.65
N ASP A 154 5.59 -1.93 8.54
CA ASP A 154 6.19 -2.33 9.82
C ASP A 154 5.09 -2.61 10.85
N GLU A 155 4.49 -3.76 10.71
CA GLU A 155 3.37 -4.23 11.53
C GLU A 155 3.76 -4.52 12.99
N TYR A 156 5.01 -4.91 13.24
CA TYR A 156 5.48 -5.13 14.61
C TYR A 156 5.50 -3.83 15.41
N THR A 157 6.14 -2.80 14.86
CA THR A 157 6.22 -1.48 15.51
C THR A 157 4.82 -0.87 15.66
N ALA A 158 3.95 -1.04 14.66
CA ALA A 158 2.56 -0.57 14.73
C ALA A 158 1.75 -1.30 15.81
N GLY A 159 1.86 -2.63 15.88
CA GLY A 159 1.19 -3.43 16.91
C GLY A 159 1.59 -3.00 18.32
N HIS A 160 2.90 -2.81 18.55
CA HIS A 160 3.42 -2.32 19.80
C HIS A 160 2.90 -0.89 20.12
N ALA A 161 2.92 0.01 19.15
CA ALA A 161 2.48 1.40 19.35
C ALA A 161 0.98 1.50 19.67
N VAL A 162 0.12 0.75 18.93
CA VAL A 162 -1.33 0.72 19.16
C VAL A 162 -1.66 0.19 20.56
N ALA A 163 -1.02 -0.90 20.99
CA ALA A 163 -1.21 -1.42 22.34
C ALA A 163 -0.72 -0.43 23.41
N SER A 164 0.44 0.20 23.18
CA SER A 164 1.03 1.17 24.11
C SER A 164 0.12 2.36 24.36
N VAL A 165 -0.66 2.83 23.36
CA VAL A 165 -1.63 3.92 23.55
C VAL A 165 -2.62 3.63 24.68
N LEU A 166 -3.15 2.42 24.73
CA LEU A 166 -4.09 2.02 25.80
C LEU A 166 -3.39 1.79 27.14
N LEU A 167 -2.23 1.16 27.12
CA LEU A 167 -1.43 0.89 28.32
C LEU A 167 -0.94 2.19 28.97
N ASP A 168 -0.49 3.17 28.19
CA ASP A 168 -0.07 4.49 28.66
C ASP A 168 -1.25 5.33 29.16
N ALA A 169 -2.45 5.07 28.64
CA ALA A 169 -3.70 5.65 29.14
C ALA A 169 -4.19 5.00 30.46
N GLY A 170 -3.48 3.97 30.97
CA GLY A 170 -3.78 3.31 32.24
C GLY A 170 -4.72 2.12 32.13
N HIS A 171 -5.07 1.66 30.92
CA HIS A 171 -5.89 0.45 30.75
C HIS A 171 -5.07 -0.80 31.08
N THR A 172 -5.61 -1.67 31.94
CA THR A 172 -4.95 -2.92 32.39
C THR A 172 -5.69 -4.19 31.97
N ARG A 173 -6.97 -4.08 31.57
CA ARG A 173 -7.79 -5.18 31.02
C ARG A 173 -8.29 -4.77 29.65
N ILE A 174 -7.70 -5.37 28.62
CA ILE A 174 -7.88 -4.94 27.23
C ILE A 174 -8.29 -6.15 26.39
N GLY A 175 -9.40 -6.02 25.66
CA GLY A 175 -9.83 -6.99 24.67
C GLY A 175 -9.06 -6.84 23.37
N PHE A 176 -8.73 -7.93 22.69
CA PHE A 176 -8.21 -7.91 21.32
C PHE A 176 -9.11 -8.78 20.44
N ILE A 177 -9.74 -8.17 19.44
CA ILE A 177 -10.59 -8.86 18.47
C ILE A 177 -9.88 -8.89 17.13
N GLY A 178 -9.49 -10.09 16.69
CA GLY A 178 -8.86 -10.25 15.38
C GLY A 178 -7.67 -11.18 15.33
N GLU A 179 -7.50 -12.06 16.30
CA GLU A 179 -6.52 -13.13 16.20
C GLU A 179 -7.02 -14.20 15.23
N ILE A 180 -6.31 -14.43 14.11
CA ILE A 180 -6.66 -15.43 13.10
C ILE A 180 -5.47 -16.41 12.97
N PRO A 181 -5.44 -17.49 13.76
CA PRO A 181 -4.29 -18.38 13.84
C PRO A 181 -3.90 -19.00 12.50
N HIS A 182 -4.87 -19.39 11.68
CA HIS A 182 -4.63 -20.00 10.36
C HIS A 182 -4.10 -19.00 9.32
N VAL A 183 -4.24 -17.69 9.54
CA VAL A 183 -3.61 -16.65 8.71
C VAL A 183 -2.23 -16.30 9.24
N ALA A 184 -2.10 -16.14 10.56
CA ALA A 184 -0.82 -15.80 11.19
C ALA A 184 0.24 -16.90 11.04
N GLY A 185 -0.18 -18.16 10.96
CA GLY A 185 0.70 -19.33 10.82
C GLY A 185 1.07 -19.70 9.36
N ASP A 186 0.44 -19.09 8.37
CA ASP A 186 0.64 -19.41 6.95
C ASP A 186 1.16 -18.19 6.16
N PRO A 187 2.43 -18.19 5.71
CA PRO A 187 3.00 -17.07 4.97
C PRO A 187 2.31 -16.82 3.62
N TYR A 188 1.66 -17.81 3.02
CA TYR A 188 0.87 -17.63 1.80
C TYR A 188 -0.46 -16.91 2.05
N ARG A 189 -0.88 -16.82 3.31
CA ARG A 189 -2.02 -16.01 3.74
C ARG A 189 -1.57 -14.65 4.28
N SER A 190 -0.54 -14.63 5.15
CA SER A 190 0.05 -13.37 5.60
C SER A 190 1.51 -13.53 6.05
N VAL A 191 2.36 -12.59 5.61
CA VAL A 191 3.75 -12.45 6.07
C VAL A 191 3.91 -11.39 7.16
N THR A 192 2.84 -10.70 7.54
CA THR A 192 2.93 -9.53 8.44
C THR A 192 2.05 -9.64 9.68
N ILE A 193 0.92 -10.34 9.64
CA ILE A 193 -0.04 -10.41 10.77
C ILE A 193 0.57 -11.00 12.04
N ALA A 194 1.37 -12.05 11.93
CA ALA A 194 2.09 -12.60 13.09
C ALA A 194 2.99 -11.56 13.76
N ARG A 195 3.58 -10.64 12.98
CA ARG A 195 4.41 -9.54 13.49
C ARG A 195 3.59 -8.50 14.24
N ARG A 196 2.39 -8.14 13.73
CA ARG A 196 1.44 -7.24 14.42
C ARG A 196 1.07 -7.80 15.79
N ILE A 197 0.66 -9.08 15.81
CA ILE A 197 0.29 -9.78 17.06
C ILE A 197 1.47 -9.85 18.02
N ALA A 198 2.69 -10.14 17.54
CA ALA A 198 3.88 -10.14 18.37
C ALA A 198 4.15 -8.76 18.97
N GLY A 199 4.06 -7.68 18.18
CA GLY A 199 4.22 -6.32 18.68
C GLY A 199 3.21 -5.95 19.77
N ILE A 200 1.91 -6.33 19.57
CA ILE A 200 0.88 -6.15 20.59
C ILE A 200 1.26 -6.88 21.88
N ARG A 201 1.58 -8.17 21.80
CA ARG A 201 1.92 -9.01 22.97
C ARG A 201 3.16 -8.51 23.70
N ASP A 202 4.18 -8.05 22.97
CA ASP A 202 5.41 -7.53 23.58
C ASP A 202 5.18 -6.22 24.35
N ALA A 203 4.23 -5.37 23.91
CA ALA A 203 3.84 -4.19 24.67
C ALA A 203 3.22 -4.57 26.02
N PHE A 204 2.45 -5.65 26.09
CA PHE A 204 1.86 -6.16 27.34
C PHE A 204 2.89 -6.85 28.22
N ALA A 205 3.87 -7.55 27.66
CA ALA A 205 4.87 -8.29 28.43
C ALA A 205 5.71 -7.40 29.37
N GLN A 206 5.76 -6.10 29.11
CA GLN A 206 6.49 -5.11 29.88
C GLN A 206 5.61 -4.35 30.88
N ARG A 207 4.35 -4.69 31.04
CA ARG A 207 3.34 -3.98 31.83
C ARG A 207 2.52 -4.94 32.68
N ASP A 208 2.05 -4.48 33.81
CA ASP A 208 1.06 -5.22 34.63
C ASP A 208 -0.35 -5.04 34.04
N ALA A 209 -0.56 -5.73 32.92
CA ALA A 209 -1.80 -5.66 32.18
C ALA A 209 -2.12 -7.00 31.50
N ARG A 210 -3.41 -7.25 31.26
CA ARG A 210 -3.93 -8.49 30.67
C ARG A 210 -4.55 -8.21 29.30
N LEU A 211 -4.07 -8.92 28.29
CA LEU A 211 -4.69 -9.02 26.98
C LEU A 211 -5.66 -10.21 26.93
N VAL A 212 -6.92 -9.95 26.66
CA VAL A 212 -7.94 -10.97 26.42
C VAL A 212 -8.19 -11.05 24.92
N ALA A 213 -7.58 -12.04 24.25
CA ALA A 213 -7.69 -12.18 22.80
C ALA A 213 -8.89 -13.05 22.41
N ALA A 214 -9.59 -12.64 21.36
CA ALA A 214 -10.62 -13.43 20.67
C ALA A 214 -10.05 -13.95 19.35
N GLU A 215 -10.03 -15.28 19.19
CA GLU A 215 -9.79 -15.92 17.91
C GLU A 215 -11.04 -15.78 17.03
N VAL A 216 -10.85 -15.39 15.78
CA VAL A 216 -11.93 -15.13 14.82
C VAL A 216 -11.64 -15.76 13.46
N GLU A 217 -12.66 -15.99 12.66
CA GLU A 217 -12.54 -16.57 11.32
C GLU A 217 -12.18 -15.53 10.25
N ASP A 218 -12.66 -14.28 10.43
CA ASP A 218 -12.43 -13.17 9.52
C ASP A 218 -12.42 -11.81 10.25
N TRP A 219 -12.23 -10.72 9.51
CA TRP A 219 -12.22 -9.35 10.04
C TRP A 219 -13.41 -8.52 9.55
N GLN A 220 -14.58 -9.15 9.45
CA GLN A 220 -15.82 -8.46 9.11
C GLN A 220 -16.36 -7.66 10.31
N THR A 221 -17.08 -6.58 10.00
CA THR A 221 -17.75 -5.76 11.03
C THR A 221 -18.67 -6.59 11.94
N ALA A 222 -19.37 -7.58 11.38
CA ALA A 222 -20.25 -8.46 12.14
C ALA A 222 -19.49 -9.28 13.20
N VAL A 223 -18.25 -9.67 12.92
CA VAL A 223 -17.39 -10.36 13.89
C VAL A 223 -17.03 -9.43 15.04
N GLY A 224 -16.62 -8.21 14.74
CA GLY A 224 -16.34 -7.18 15.77
C GLY A 224 -17.54 -6.96 16.69
N PHE A 225 -18.74 -6.90 16.11
CA PHE A 225 -19.99 -6.75 16.86
C PHE A 225 -20.28 -7.94 17.78
N ALA A 226 -20.28 -9.16 17.24
CA ALA A 226 -20.61 -10.36 18.00
C ALA A 226 -19.59 -10.65 19.11
N GLU A 227 -18.30 -10.54 18.79
CA GLU A 227 -17.22 -10.80 19.74
C GLU A 227 -17.18 -9.78 20.88
N THR A 228 -17.52 -8.53 20.63
CA THR A 228 -17.63 -7.51 21.68
C THR A 228 -18.70 -7.89 22.70
N HIS A 229 -19.88 -8.30 22.26
CA HIS A 229 -20.94 -8.78 23.15
C HIS A 229 -20.47 -9.98 23.98
N ARG A 230 -19.88 -10.98 23.32
CA ARG A 230 -19.39 -12.20 23.99
C ARG A 230 -18.32 -11.89 25.03
N MET A 231 -17.37 -11.02 24.71
CA MET A 231 -16.26 -10.67 25.61
C MET A 231 -16.74 -9.89 26.83
N LEU A 232 -17.65 -8.93 26.65
CA LEU A 232 -18.22 -8.14 27.74
C LEU A 232 -19.19 -8.98 28.62
N ASP A 233 -19.83 -10.02 28.08
CA ASP A 233 -20.62 -10.96 28.88
C ASP A 233 -19.75 -11.88 29.74
N ALA A 234 -18.53 -12.16 29.28
CA ALA A 234 -17.56 -13.01 29.98
C ALA A 234 -16.68 -12.24 30.97
N ASP A 235 -16.49 -10.94 30.74
CA ASP A 235 -15.53 -10.10 31.48
C ASP A 235 -15.98 -8.61 31.42
N ASP A 236 -16.68 -8.19 32.47
CA ASP A 236 -17.22 -6.83 32.64
C ASP A 236 -16.15 -5.79 33.06
N ASP A 237 -14.93 -6.24 33.41
CA ASP A 237 -13.80 -5.37 33.73
C ASP A 237 -13.00 -4.89 32.50
N LEU A 238 -13.41 -5.28 31.28
CA LEU A 238 -12.77 -4.80 30.04
C LEU A 238 -13.04 -3.30 29.86
N THR A 239 -11.97 -2.50 29.84
CA THR A 239 -12.05 -1.04 29.73
C THR A 239 -11.61 -0.52 28.38
N ALA A 240 -11.03 -1.38 27.52
CA ALA A 240 -10.60 -1.01 26.18
C ALA A 240 -10.58 -2.20 25.23
N PHE A 241 -10.61 -1.91 23.92
CA PHE A 241 -10.45 -2.88 22.85
C PHE A 241 -9.38 -2.45 21.83
N ILE A 242 -8.60 -3.44 21.38
CA ILE A 242 -7.80 -3.39 20.17
C ILE A 242 -8.56 -4.15 19.10
N ALA A 243 -8.86 -3.53 17.98
CA ALA A 243 -9.46 -4.17 16.82
C ALA A 243 -8.41 -4.44 15.75
N ALA A 244 -8.48 -5.58 15.06
CA ALA A 244 -7.51 -5.90 13.99
C ALA A 244 -7.60 -4.97 12.78
N THR A 245 -8.77 -4.38 12.52
CA THR A 245 -9.02 -3.41 11.44
C THR A 245 -10.05 -2.36 11.88
N ASP A 246 -10.13 -1.25 11.16
CA ASP A 246 -11.18 -0.24 11.39
C ASP A 246 -12.59 -0.79 11.16
N GLY A 247 -12.74 -1.79 10.26
CA GLY A 247 -14.01 -2.49 10.04
C GLY A 247 -14.46 -3.27 11.28
N VAL A 248 -13.56 -3.99 11.93
CA VAL A 248 -13.82 -4.69 13.21
C VAL A 248 -14.13 -3.67 14.31
N ALA A 249 -13.37 -2.56 14.39
CA ALA A 249 -13.61 -1.47 15.34
C ALA A 249 -15.01 -0.87 15.18
N PHE A 250 -15.50 -0.74 13.97
CA PHE A 250 -16.86 -0.26 13.71
C PHE A 250 -17.90 -1.22 14.32
N GLY A 251 -17.69 -2.53 14.23
CA GLY A 251 -18.53 -3.53 14.91
C GLY A 251 -18.50 -3.36 16.44
N ILE A 252 -17.31 -3.09 17.01
CA ILE A 252 -17.16 -2.79 18.43
C ILE A 252 -17.99 -1.55 18.81
N TYR A 253 -17.91 -0.46 18.05
CA TYR A 253 -18.71 0.75 18.31
C TYR A 253 -20.21 0.48 18.31
N GLN A 254 -20.69 -0.35 17.38
CA GLN A 254 -22.10 -0.74 17.31
C GLN A 254 -22.53 -1.53 18.55
N ALA A 255 -21.75 -2.54 18.94
CA ALA A 255 -22.04 -3.37 20.11
C ALA A 255 -22.03 -2.57 21.42
N LEU A 256 -21.06 -1.67 21.59
CA LEU A 256 -20.99 -0.77 22.74
C LEU A 256 -22.20 0.15 22.78
N GLY A 257 -22.59 0.72 21.63
CA GLY A 257 -23.79 1.58 21.53
C GLY A 257 -25.07 0.86 21.91
N GLU A 258 -25.27 -0.40 21.50
CA GLU A 258 -26.44 -1.20 21.91
C GLU A 258 -26.46 -1.48 23.41
N ARG A 259 -25.27 -1.59 24.04
CA ARG A 259 -25.14 -1.77 25.49
C ARG A 259 -25.25 -0.46 26.29
N GLY A 260 -25.40 0.67 25.61
CA GLY A 260 -25.39 1.99 26.24
C GLY A 260 -24.02 2.41 26.76
N LEU A 261 -22.94 1.75 26.33
CA LEU A 261 -21.56 2.08 26.66
C LEU A 261 -21.02 3.12 25.66
N ARG A 262 -20.33 4.12 26.15
CA ARG A 262 -19.83 5.23 25.36
C ARG A 262 -18.34 5.10 25.11
N VAL A 263 -17.94 5.33 23.87
CA VAL A 263 -16.53 5.52 23.51
C VAL A 263 -16.22 7.02 23.60
N PRO A 264 -15.12 7.44 24.24
CA PRO A 264 -14.20 6.66 25.05
C PRO A 264 -14.58 6.59 26.55
N ASP A 265 -15.71 7.25 26.93
CA ASP A 265 -16.06 7.51 28.36
C ASP A 265 -16.17 6.24 29.20
N ASP A 266 -16.69 5.18 28.65
CA ASP A 266 -16.87 3.89 29.33
C ASP A 266 -15.84 2.88 28.81
N VAL A 267 -15.57 2.83 27.48
CA VAL A 267 -14.65 1.90 26.83
C VAL A 267 -13.82 2.62 25.76
N SER A 268 -12.50 2.47 25.79
CA SER A 268 -11.59 2.99 24.76
C SER A 268 -11.42 1.99 23.61
N VAL A 269 -11.23 2.49 22.37
CA VAL A 269 -11.06 1.63 21.18
C VAL A 269 -9.91 2.13 20.32
N VAL A 270 -9.03 1.23 19.90
CA VAL A 270 -7.96 1.48 18.93
C VAL A 270 -7.94 0.43 17.83
N SER A 271 -7.36 0.74 16.67
CA SER A 271 -7.37 -0.18 15.53
C SER A 271 -6.17 0.01 14.58
N PHE A 272 -6.30 -0.59 13.40
CA PHE A 272 -5.36 -0.50 12.29
C PHE A 272 -6.10 -0.15 11.01
N ASP A 273 -5.36 0.40 10.04
CA ASP A 273 -5.64 0.72 8.64
C ASP A 273 -5.79 2.22 8.36
N ASP A 274 -6.43 3.00 9.24
CA ASP A 274 -6.81 4.41 9.02
C ASP A 274 -7.63 4.58 7.73
N GLU A 275 -8.67 3.75 7.59
CA GLU A 275 -9.68 3.94 6.56
C GLU A 275 -10.45 5.24 6.77
N GLU A 276 -11.15 5.70 5.73
CA GLU A 276 -12.03 6.87 5.82
C GLU A 276 -13.04 6.73 6.97
N LEU A 277 -13.52 5.50 7.20
CA LEU A 277 -14.43 5.14 8.29
C LEU A 277 -13.91 5.59 9.67
N ALA A 278 -12.61 5.45 9.94
CA ALA A 278 -11.99 5.85 11.20
C ALA A 278 -12.20 7.35 11.52
N SER A 279 -12.30 8.18 10.49
CA SER A 279 -12.58 9.61 10.61
C SER A 279 -14.06 9.96 10.66
N LEU A 280 -14.93 9.06 10.19
CA LEU A 280 -16.39 9.27 10.08
C LEU A 280 -17.15 8.84 11.32
N VAL A 281 -16.70 7.81 12.05
CA VAL A 281 -17.30 7.39 13.32
C VAL A 281 -17.18 8.49 14.38
N ARG A 282 -18.08 8.47 15.37
CA ARG A 282 -18.09 9.43 16.48
C ARG A 282 -18.15 8.67 17.82
N PRO A 283 -17.16 8.94 18.68
CA PRO A 283 -15.93 9.76 18.46
C PRO A 283 -15.01 9.17 17.40
N GLY A 284 -14.12 10.00 16.82
CA GLY A 284 -13.16 9.56 15.81
C GLY A 284 -12.21 8.48 16.34
N LEU A 285 -11.91 7.48 15.52
CA LEU A 285 -11.16 6.27 15.90
C LEU A 285 -9.65 6.49 15.80
N THR A 286 -8.91 6.24 16.88
CA THR A 286 -7.45 6.18 16.92
C THR A 286 -6.97 4.88 16.27
N THR A 287 -6.08 4.97 15.28
CA THR A 287 -5.71 3.84 14.43
C THR A 287 -4.28 3.98 13.89
N ALA A 288 -3.62 2.88 13.56
CA ALA A 288 -2.33 2.90 12.86
C ALA A 288 -2.57 2.85 11.35
N ARG A 289 -2.07 3.86 10.61
CA ARG A 289 -2.29 3.99 9.17
C ARG A 289 -1.47 3.00 8.37
N LEU A 290 -2.12 2.22 7.49
CA LEU A 290 -1.43 1.47 6.45
C LEU A 290 -0.88 2.41 5.37
N PRO A 291 0.46 2.46 5.17
CA PRO A 291 1.09 3.48 4.33
C PRO A 291 1.14 3.08 2.85
N TYR A 292 0.05 2.60 2.26
CA TYR A 292 0.02 2.06 0.89
C TYR A 292 0.56 3.02 -0.18
N GLU A 293 0.23 4.33 -0.09
CA GLU A 293 0.72 5.33 -1.05
C GLU A 293 2.24 5.46 -0.97
N GLN A 294 2.80 5.47 0.25
CA GLN A 294 4.24 5.54 0.48
C GLN A 294 4.95 4.24 0.06
N MET A 295 4.36 3.08 0.37
CA MET A 295 4.90 1.78 -0.04
C MET A 295 5.00 1.69 -1.57
N ALA A 296 3.95 2.06 -2.28
CA ALA A 296 3.94 2.07 -3.73
C ALA A 296 4.97 3.04 -4.32
N ARG A 297 5.10 4.25 -3.74
CA ARG A 297 6.14 5.22 -4.13
C ARG A 297 7.54 4.61 -4.00
N LEU A 298 7.85 3.99 -2.86
CA LEU A 298 9.13 3.32 -2.64
C LEU A 298 9.35 2.16 -3.62
N GLY A 299 8.31 1.41 -3.94
CA GLY A 299 8.35 0.38 -4.97
C GLY A 299 8.78 0.92 -6.33
N VAL A 300 8.22 2.05 -6.77
CA VAL A 300 8.63 2.72 -8.02
C VAL A 300 10.08 3.22 -7.93
N GLU A 301 10.49 3.78 -6.79
CA GLU A 301 11.86 4.26 -6.58
C GLU A 301 12.89 3.15 -6.69
N ILE A 302 12.61 2.00 -6.10
CA ILE A 302 13.45 0.79 -6.20
C ILE A 302 13.46 0.27 -7.63
N LEU A 303 12.27 0.17 -8.25
CA LEU A 303 12.12 -0.36 -9.61
C LEU A 303 12.95 0.43 -10.63
N LEU A 304 12.90 1.75 -10.57
CA LEU A 304 13.58 2.66 -11.50
C LEU A 304 15.00 3.03 -11.07
N GLY A 305 15.58 2.37 -10.08
CA GLY A 305 16.96 2.55 -9.64
C GLY A 305 17.24 3.87 -8.91
N ALA A 306 16.21 4.60 -8.47
CA ALA A 306 16.36 5.78 -7.63
C ALA A 306 16.65 5.43 -6.16
N ARG A 307 16.50 4.16 -5.80
CA ARG A 307 16.79 3.58 -4.49
C ARG A 307 17.44 2.21 -4.65
N GLU A 308 18.24 1.82 -3.66
CA GLU A 308 18.85 0.49 -3.60
C GLU A 308 17.80 -0.63 -3.66
N ARG A 309 18.14 -1.71 -4.36
CA ARG A 309 17.29 -2.91 -4.48
C ARG A 309 17.40 -3.77 -3.22
N ALA A 310 16.63 -3.41 -2.20
CA ALA A 310 16.59 -4.10 -0.91
C ALA A 310 15.15 -4.14 -0.38
N ASP A 311 14.90 -5.04 0.57
CA ASP A 311 13.65 -5.06 1.33
C ASP A 311 13.50 -3.80 2.18
N VAL A 312 12.29 -3.25 2.22
CA VAL A 312 11.98 -2.04 3.00
C VAL A 312 10.76 -2.28 3.89
N LEU A 313 10.91 -1.99 5.19
CA LEU A 313 9.78 -1.86 6.11
C LEU A 313 9.39 -0.39 6.21
N VAL A 314 8.10 -0.11 6.01
CA VAL A 314 7.54 1.25 6.01
C VAL A 314 6.79 1.47 7.31
N PRO A 315 7.15 2.49 8.10
CA PRO A 315 6.44 2.79 9.34
C PRO A 315 4.95 3.04 9.11
N MET A 316 4.14 2.51 10.02
CA MET A 316 2.70 2.74 10.09
C MET A 316 2.43 3.82 11.16
N PRO A 317 2.25 5.09 10.79
CA PRO A 317 2.08 6.15 11.76
C PRO A 317 0.75 6.00 12.51
N LEU A 318 0.80 6.20 13.83
CA LEU A 318 -0.39 6.29 14.65
C LEU A 318 -1.12 7.60 14.36
N VAL A 319 -2.41 7.50 14.08
CA VAL A 319 -3.33 8.64 13.89
C VAL A 319 -4.22 8.72 15.11
N THR A 320 -3.85 9.58 16.04
CA THR A 320 -4.59 9.79 17.28
C THR A 320 -5.87 10.61 17.01
N ARG A 321 -6.98 10.11 17.54
CA ARG A 321 -8.30 10.78 17.55
C ARG A 321 -8.93 10.66 18.94
N ASP A 322 -10.24 10.66 19.03
CA ASP A 322 -10.99 10.86 20.27
C ASP A 322 -11.47 9.54 20.92
N SER A 323 -11.04 8.37 20.42
CA SER A 323 -11.54 7.06 20.89
C SER A 323 -10.84 6.51 22.13
N VAL A 324 -9.88 7.23 22.70
CA VAL A 324 -9.11 6.79 23.86
C VAL A 324 -9.19 7.84 24.96
N ARG A 325 -9.50 7.42 26.20
CA ARG A 325 -9.41 8.25 27.39
C ARG A 325 -8.34 7.71 28.34
N ALA A 326 -7.73 8.59 29.12
CA ALA A 326 -6.90 8.18 30.23
C ALA A 326 -7.75 7.74 31.42
N LEU A 327 -7.43 6.58 32.00
CA LEU A 327 -7.93 6.16 33.30
C LEU A 327 -7.11 6.87 34.38
N ARG A 328 -7.78 7.45 35.37
CA ARG A 328 -7.14 8.15 36.50
C ARG A 328 -6.76 7.18 37.60
#